data_1e531e27dbf78e56236eda9f6b482db5
#
_entry.id   1e531e27dbf78e56236eda9f6b482db5
#
_cell.length_a   1.000
_cell.length_b   1.000
_cell.length_c   1.000
_cell.angle_alpha   90.00
_cell.angle_beta   90.00
_cell.angle_gamma   90.00
#
_symmetry.space_group_name_H-M   'P 1'
#
loop_
_entity.id
_entity.type
_entity.pdbx_description
1 polymer ?
#
loop_
_entity_poly.entity_id
_entity_poly.type
_entity_poly.pdbx_seq_one_letter_code
_entity_poly.pdbx_strand_id
1 'polypeptide(L)'
;MEQVIPIEECAKQRLQVLVYAYSLLVKHLSEEGVEREKVKRASDKVWAVLGQQAAEQMKPILGETINLESLQQAGAIAETVHGIETNQKMTENQLQTEFVKCPWQEANTALDMPDDWRMCPSGHVAFTETMYKGLDPKAAYKLTKSMPAGDKICEGITSI
;
A
#
# COMPACT_ATOMS: atom_id res chain seq x y z
N MET A 1 -30.78 3.02 -24.25
CA MET A 1 -29.42 2.44 -24.42
C MET A 1 -28.80 2.31 -23.04
N GLU A 2 -28.61 1.09 -22.54
CA GLU A 2 -27.87 0.88 -21.29
C GLU A 2 -26.41 1.28 -21.52
N GLN A 3 -25.92 2.23 -20.73
CA GLN A 3 -24.50 2.58 -20.72
C GLN A 3 -23.75 1.49 -19.97
N VAL A 4 -23.13 0.57 -20.69
CA VAL A 4 -22.25 -0.46 -20.12
C VAL A 4 -20.90 0.20 -19.80
N ILE A 5 -20.62 0.38 -18.52
CA ILE A 5 -19.31 0.87 -18.06
C ILE A 5 -18.28 -0.24 -18.29
N PRO A 6 -17.13 0.04 -18.93
CA PRO A 6 -16.06 -0.96 -19.08
C PRO A 6 -15.59 -1.50 -17.72
N ILE A 7 -15.24 -2.77 -17.68
CA ILE A 7 -14.84 -3.45 -16.43
C ILE A 7 -13.66 -2.75 -15.75
N GLU A 8 -12.70 -2.29 -16.53
CA GLU A 8 -11.52 -1.56 -16.02
C GLU A 8 -11.92 -0.24 -15.34
N GLU A 9 -12.83 0.51 -15.95
CA GLU A 9 -13.33 1.75 -15.37
C GLU A 9 -14.15 1.48 -14.09
N CYS A 10 -14.93 0.41 -14.07
CA CYS A 10 -15.66 -0.02 -12.89
C CYS A 10 -14.71 -0.42 -11.75
N ALA A 11 -13.62 -1.13 -12.03
CA ALA A 11 -12.61 -1.49 -11.04
C ALA A 11 -11.91 -0.26 -10.47
N LYS A 12 -11.54 0.70 -11.32
CA LYS A 12 -10.95 1.97 -10.91
C LYS A 12 -11.87 2.78 -10.01
N GLN A 13 -13.16 2.91 -10.36
CA GLN A 13 -14.14 3.62 -9.55
C GLN A 13 -14.34 2.95 -8.19
N ARG A 14 -14.40 1.61 -8.13
CA ARG A 14 -14.50 0.87 -6.86
C ARG A 14 -13.31 1.13 -5.95
N LEU A 15 -12.10 1.12 -6.50
CA LEU A 15 -10.90 1.45 -5.75
C LEU A 15 -10.95 2.89 -5.22
N GLN A 16 -11.32 3.86 -6.04
CA GLN A 16 -11.46 5.25 -5.61
C GLN A 16 -12.46 5.40 -4.47
N VAL A 17 -13.63 4.75 -4.56
CA VAL A 17 -14.64 4.76 -3.48
C VAL A 17 -14.06 4.16 -2.20
N LEU A 18 -13.35 3.04 -2.28
CA LEU A 18 -12.74 2.40 -1.11
C LEU A 18 -11.70 3.30 -0.45
N VAL A 19 -10.79 3.86 -1.24
CA VAL A 19 -9.72 4.75 -0.77
C VAL A 19 -10.33 5.98 -0.09
N TYR A 20 -11.32 6.59 -0.74
CA TYR A 20 -11.98 7.78 -0.22
C TYR A 20 -12.76 7.49 1.07
N ALA A 21 -13.52 6.38 1.11
CA ALA A 21 -14.28 5.98 2.28
C ALA A 21 -13.37 5.71 3.48
N TYR A 22 -12.24 5.03 3.28
CA TYR A 22 -11.25 4.82 4.33
C TYR A 22 -10.66 6.14 4.83
N SER A 23 -10.25 7.03 3.94
CA SER A 23 -9.67 8.33 4.32
C SER A 23 -10.69 9.20 5.06
N LEU A 24 -11.96 9.22 4.62
CA LEU A 24 -13.06 9.90 5.32
C LEU A 24 -13.29 9.32 6.71
N LEU A 25 -13.28 7.99 6.86
CA LEU A 25 -13.43 7.35 8.17
C LEU A 25 -12.32 7.82 9.13
N VAL A 26 -11.07 7.82 8.68
CA VAL A 26 -9.94 8.29 9.49
C VAL A 26 -10.11 9.76 9.86
N LYS A 27 -10.54 10.60 8.93
CA LYS A 27 -10.81 12.03 9.17
C LYS A 27 -11.88 12.22 10.26
N HIS A 28 -13.01 11.56 10.12
CA HIS A 28 -14.09 11.69 11.12
C HIS A 28 -13.70 11.13 12.48
N LEU A 29 -12.92 10.05 12.55
CA LEU A 29 -12.38 9.57 13.83
C LEU A 29 -11.47 10.62 14.49
N SER A 30 -10.72 11.38 13.70
CA SER A 30 -9.91 12.49 14.23
C SER A 30 -10.78 13.66 14.73
N GLU A 31 -11.83 14.01 14.01
CA GLU A 31 -12.77 15.06 14.37
C GLU A 31 -13.58 14.71 15.64
N GLU A 32 -13.90 13.44 15.84
CA GLU A 32 -14.54 12.90 17.06
C GLU A 32 -13.57 12.76 18.25
N GLY A 33 -12.32 13.14 18.09
CA GLY A 33 -11.31 13.13 19.17
C GLY A 33 -10.84 11.74 19.57
N VAL A 34 -10.94 10.74 18.66
CA VAL A 34 -10.38 9.41 18.91
C VAL A 34 -8.84 9.52 18.93
N GLU A 35 -8.21 8.88 19.91
CA GLU A 35 -6.76 8.87 20.01
C GLU A 35 -6.09 8.34 18.73
N ARG A 36 -5.24 9.15 18.12
CA ARG A 36 -4.52 8.84 16.87
C ARG A 36 -3.84 7.47 16.91
N GLU A 37 -3.16 7.14 18.00
CA GLU A 37 -2.44 5.87 18.14
C GLU A 37 -3.38 4.64 18.17
N LYS A 38 -4.62 4.80 18.62
CA LYS A 38 -5.64 3.74 18.53
C LYS A 38 -6.05 3.50 17.08
N VAL A 39 -6.30 4.58 16.33
CA VAL A 39 -6.64 4.51 14.91
C VAL A 39 -5.50 3.91 14.11
N LYS A 40 -4.27 4.38 14.36
CA LYS A 40 -3.07 3.84 13.72
C LYS A 40 -2.92 2.33 13.94
N ARG A 41 -2.97 1.88 15.21
CA ARG A 41 -2.85 0.44 15.51
C ARG A 41 -3.96 -0.41 14.88
N ALA A 42 -5.18 0.11 14.82
CA ALA A 42 -6.29 -0.59 14.17
C ALA A 42 -6.06 -0.69 12.66
N SER A 43 -5.65 0.41 12.04
CA SER A 43 -5.27 0.48 10.63
C SER A 43 -4.16 -0.51 10.28
N ASP A 44 -3.04 -0.47 11.03
CA ASP A 44 -1.89 -1.35 10.79
C ASP A 44 -2.28 -2.84 10.87
N LYS A 45 -3.16 -3.21 11.82
CA LYS A 45 -3.67 -4.59 11.92
C LYS A 45 -4.51 -4.99 10.70
N VAL A 46 -5.37 -4.12 10.20
CA VAL A 46 -6.15 -4.38 8.98
C VAL A 46 -5.21 -4.61 7.79
N TRP A 47 -4.25 -3.72 7.61
CA TRP A 47 -3.30 -3.81 6.51
C TRP A 47 -2.40 -5.03 6.61
N ALA A 48 -1.97 -5.44 7.81
CA ALA A 48 -1.21 -6.67 8.01
C ALA A 48 -2.04 -7.93 7.64
N VAL A 49 -3.33 -7.99 8.00
CA VAL A 49 -4.21 -9.10 7.58
C VAL A 49 -4.34 -9.15 6.06
N LEU A 50 -4.53 -8.00 5.40
CA LEU A 50 -4.61 -7.93 3.94
C LEU A 50 -3.27 -8.33 3.28
N GLY A 51 -2.14 -7.96 3.87
CA GLY A 51 -0.81 -8.39 3.42
C GLY A 51 -0.62 -9.91 3.51
N GLN A 52 -1.07 -10.52 4.59
CA GLN A 52 -1.03 -11.98 4.75
C GLN A 52 -1.89 -12.68 3.67
N GLN A 53 -3.11 -12.20 3.45
CA GLN A 53 -3.99 -12.74 2.41
C GLN A 53 -3.38 -12.59 1.01
N ALA A 54 -2.76 -11.44 0.72
CA ALA A 54 -2.07 -11.21 -0.54
C ALA A 54 -0.92 -12.21 -0.74
N ALA A 55 -0.10 -12.48 0.29
CA ALA A 55 0.95 -13.49 0.21
C ALA A 55 0.40 -14.87 -0.13
N GLU A 56 -0.68 -15.30 0.53
CA GLU A 56 -1.31 -16.59 0.27
C GLU A 56 -1.83 -16.71 -1.16
N GLN A 57 -2.41 -15.66 -1.71
CA GLN A 57 -2.90 -15.62 -3.09
C GLN A 57 -1.77 -15.58 -4.12
N MET A 58 -0.62 -15.00 -3.79
CA MET A 58 0.52 -14.87 -4.69
C MET A 58 1.42 -16.10 -4.73
N LYS A 59 1.50 -16.89 -3.66
CA LYS A 59 2.33 -18.12 -3.61
C LYS A 59 2.16 -19.04 -4.83
N PRO A 60 0.94 -19.40 -5.25
CA PRO A 60 0.76 -20.27 -6.40
C PRO A 60 1.16 -19.62 -7.74
N ILE A 61 1.23 -18.29 -7.79
CA ILE A 61 1.61 -17.53 -8.99
C ILE A 61 3.13 -17.42 -9.10
N LEU A 62 3.82 -17.22 -7.97
CA LEU A 62 5.26 -16.94 -7.92
C LEU A 62 6.12 -18.21 -7.92
N GLY A 63 5.52 -19.39 -7.63
CA GLY A 63 6.23 -20.66 -7.58
C GLY A 63 6.89 -20.94 -6.22
N GLU A 64 7.69 -22.01 -6.16
CA GLU A 64 8.25 -22.53 -4.91
C GLU A 64 9.50 -21.76 -4.43
N THR A 65 10.24 -21.18 -5.37
CA THR A 65 11.48 -20.45 -5.04
C THR A 65 11.22 -18.95 -5.04
N ILE A 66 11.28 -18.34 -3.87
CA ILE A 66 11.13 -16.90 -3.72
C ILE A 66 12.52 -16.25 -3.69
N ASN A 67 12.71 -15.28 -4.56
CA ASN A 67 13.90 -14.45 -4.67
C ASN A 67 13.49 -12.97 -4.82
N LEU A 68 14.45 -12.09 -5.01
CA LEU A 68 14.17 -10.65 -5.13
C LEU A 68 13.27 -10.31 -6.34
N GLU A 69 13.40 -11.06 -7.45
CA GLU A 69 12.53 -10.91 -8.64
C GLU A 69 11.09 -11.33 -8.33
N SER A 70 10.90 -12.41 -7.56
CA SER A 70 9.58 -12.84 -7.08
C SER A 70 8.95 -11.76 -6.19
N LEU A 71 9.73 -11.14 -5.28
CA LEU A 71 9.24 -10.05 -4.45
C LEU A 71 8.91 -8.80 -5.28
N GLN A 72 9.70 -8.50 -6.33
CA GLN A 72 9.38 -7.43 -7.28
C GLN A 72 8.05 -7.69 -7.98
N GLN A 73 7.84 -8.90 -8.48
CA GLN A 73 6.58 -9.28 -9.13
C GLN A 73 5.38 -9.18 -8.16
N ALA A 74 5.55 -9.66 -6.92
CA ALA A 74 4.53 -9.54 -5.88
C ALA A 74 4.18 -8.08 -5.59
N GLY A 75 5.19 -7.23 -5.44
CA GLY A 75 5.02 -5.79 -5.27
C GLY A 75 4.26 -5.15 -6.42
N ALA A 76 4.67 -5.42 -7.66
CA ALA A 76 4.03 -4.88 -8.86
C ALA A 76 2.54 -5.28 -8.97
N ILE A 77 2.20 -6.53 -8.63
CA ILE A 77 0.80 -6.99 -8.57
C ILE A 77 0.03 -6.20 -7.51
N ALA A 78 0.56 -6.10 -6.29
CA ALA A 78 -0.08 -5.39 -5.20
C ALA A 78 -0.26 -3.90 -5.52
N GLU A 79 0.74 -3.24 -6.07
CA GLU A 79 0.70 -1.84 -6.50
C GLU A 79 -0.38 -1.61 -7.57
N THR A 80 -0.46 -2.51 -8.56
CA THR A 80 -1.51 -2.47 -9.59
C THR A 80 -2.91 -2.59 -8.98
N VAL A 81 -3.10 -3.54 -8.04
CA VAL A 81 -4.39 -3.73 -7.35
C VAL A 81 -4.78 -2.49 -6.55
N HIS A 82 -3.82 -1.81 -5.96
CA HIS A 82 -4.02 -0.57 -5.19
C HIS A 82 -3.99 0.70 -6.04
N GLY A 83 -3.86 0.59 -7.38
CA GLY A 83 -3.81 1.72 -8.30
C GLY A 83 -2.60 2.63 -8.12
N ILE A 84 -1.52 2.09 -7.58
CA ILE A 84 -0.27 2.81 -7.32
C ILE A 84 0.64 2.67 -8.55
N GLU A 85 1.17 3.78 -9.04
CA GLU A 85 2.20 3.79 -10.09
C GLU A 85 3.59 3.92 -9.45
N THR A 86 4.52 3.09 -9.86
CA THR A 86 5.87 3.03 -9.29
C THR A 86 6.96 2.99 -10.35
N ASN A 87 8.13 3.48 -9.96
CA ASN A 87 9.40 3.19 -10.65
C ASN A 87 10.22 2.25 -9.77
N GLN A 88 10.68 1.15 -10.35
CA GLN A 88 11.44 0.15 -9.62
C GLN A 88 12.85 0.02 -10.17
N LYS A 89 13.82 -0.09 -9.28
CA LYS A 89 15.23 -0.33 -9.61
C LYS A 89 15.76 -1.47 -8.76
N MET A 90 16.16 -2.54 -9.43
CA MET A 90 16.76 -3.71 -8.78
C MET A 90 18.29 -3.63 -8.85
N THR A 91 18.94 -4.01 -7.76
CA THR A 91 20.36 -4.32 -7.66
C THR A 91 20.52 -5.79 -7.28
N GLU A 92 21.75 -6.28 -7.13
CA GLU A 92 22.00 -7.67 -6.74
C GLU A 92 21.30 -8.08 -5.43
N ASN A 93 21.19 -7.16 -4.46
CA ASN A 93 20.73 -7.47 -3.09
C ASN A 93 19.50 -6.67 -2.64
N GLN A 94 19.00 -5.74 -3.45
CA GLN A 94 17.92 -4.84 -3.06
C GLN A 94 17.05 -4.43 -4.24
N LEU A 95 15.75 -4.25 -3.95
CA LEU A 95 14.79 -3.61 -4.82
C LEU A 95 14.39 -2.26 -4.21
N GLN A 96 14.67 -1.18 -4.92
CA GLN A 96 14.21 0.17 -4.61
C GLN A 96 12.92 0.44 -5.38
N THR A 97 11.89 0.91 -4.70
CA THR A 97 10.60 1.28 -5.27
C THR A 97 10.26 2.72 -4.94
N GLU A 98 10.13 3.57 -5.95
CA GLU A 98 9.63 4.93 -5.84
C GLU A 98 8.16 4.99 -6.23
N PHE A 99 7.32 5.59 -5.39
CA PHE A 99 5.87 5.73 -5.60
C PHE A 99 5.59 7.06 -6.28
N VAL A 100 5.31 7.03 -7.59
CA VAL A 100 5.13 8.24 -8.41
C VAL A 100 3.69 8.74 -8.44
N LYS A 101 2.73 7.84 -8.26
CA LYS A 101 1.31 8.16 -8.12
C LYS A 101 0.65 7.26 -7.11
N CYS A 102 -0.12 7.84 -6.20
CA CYS A 102 -0.75 7.09 -5.11
C CYS A 102 -2.15 7.64 -4.84
N PRO A 103 -3.22 6.86 -5.07
CA PRO A 103 -4.59 7.31 -4.84
C PRO A 103 -4.87 7.62 -3.36
N TRP A 104 -4.15 7.01 -2.44
CA TRP A 104 -4.22 7.31 -1.00
C TRP A 104 -3.72 8.72 -0.70
N GLN A 105 -2.60 9.12 -1.32
CA GLN A 105 -2.08 10.47 -1.19
C GLN A 105 -3.02 11.50 -1.82
N GLU A 106 -3.56 11.20 -2.99
CA GLU A 106 -4.53 12.05 -3.68
C GLU A 106 -5.78 12.27 -2.82
N ALA A 107 -6.36 11.20 -2.25
CA ALA A 107 -7.54 11.28 -1.39
C ALA A 107 -7.26 12.05 -0.09
N ASN A 108 -6.14 11.79 0.57
CA ASN A 108 -5.75 12.51 1.78
C ASN A 108 -5.55 14.01 1.52
N THR A 109 -4.96 14.37 0.38
CA THR A 109 -4.79 15.78 -0.02
C THR A 109 -6.14 16.44 -0.34
N ALA A 110 -7.02 15.75 -1.09
CA ALA A 110 -8.36 16.27 -1.41
C ALA A 110 -9.26 16.46 -0.19
N LEU A 111 -9.01 15.73 0.89
CA LEU A 111 -9.71 15.82 2.17
C LEU A 111 -9.07 16.78 3.17
N ASP A 112 -7.99 17.48 2.81
CA ASP A 112 -7.17 18.30 3.71
C ASP A 112 -6.79 17.53 5.00
N MET A 113 -6.43 16.24 4.84
CA MET A 113 -6.02 15.39 5.96
C MET A 113 -4.69 15.88 6.53
N PRO A 114 -4.60 16.17 7.84
CA PRO A 114 -3.32 16.50 8.46
C PRO A 114 -2.28 15.40 8.25
N ASP A 115 -1.02 15.77 8.03
CA ASP A 115 0.04 14.82 7.68
C ASP A 115 0.23 13.72 8.73
N ASP A 116 0.11 14.05 10.00
CA ASP A 116 0.20 13.12 11.10
C ASP A 116 -1.00 12.15 11.21
N TRP A 117 -2.13 12.46 10.56
CA TRP A 117 -3.31 11.62 10.46
C TRP A 117 -3.37 10.77 9.18
N ARG A 118 -2.42 10.93 8.27
CA ARG A 118 -2.31 10.09 7.07
C ARG A 118 -1.78 8.72 7.46
N MET A 119 -2.67 7.75 7.63
CA MET A 119 -2.32 6.38 8.06
C MET A 119 -1.62 5.56 6.97
N CYS A 120 -1.60 6.05 5.73
CA CYS A 120 -1.02 5.32 4.61
C CYS A 120 0.45 4.90 4.79
N PRO A 121 1.37 5.69 5.38
CA PRO A 121 2.75 5.23 5.53
C PRO A 121 2.88 3.99 6.42
N SER A 122 2.20 3.97 7.59
CA SER A 122 2.26 2.83 8.50
C SER A 122 1.47 1.63 7.97
N GLY A 123 0.29 1.88 7.39
CA GLY A 123 -0.52 0.84 6.77
C GLY A 123 0.18 0.18 5.59
N HIS A 124 0.85 0.98 4.74
CA HIS A 124 1.66 0.45 3.65
C HIS A 124 2.81 -0.44 4.15
N VAL A 125 3.54 0.01 5.16
CA VAL A 125 4.61 -0.80 5.78
C VAL A 125 4.04 -2.10 6.35
N ALA A 126 2.94 -2.03 7.10
CA ALA A 126 2.29 -3.20 7.68
C ALA A 126 1.83 -4.22 6.63
N PHE A 127 1.24 -3.74 5.53
CA PHE A 127 0.84 -4.58 4.40
C PHE A 127 2.03 -5.23 3.71
N THR A 128 2.99 -4.41 3.26
CA THR A 128 4.11 -4.86 2.41
C THR A 128 5.05 -5.78 3.18
N GLU A 129 5.37 -5.42 4.42
CA GLU A 129 6.23 -6.24 5.28
C GLU A 129 5.60 -7.61 5.59
N THR A 130 4.30 -7.64 5.89
CA THR A 130 3.58 -8.88 6.15
C THR A 130 3.45 -9.74 4.90
N MET A 131 3.15 -9.13 3.74
CA MET A 131 3.09 -9.82 2.46
C MET A 131 4.45 -10.47 2.12
N TYR A 132 5.53 -9.71 2.17
CA TYR A 132 6.85 -10.23 1.82
C TYR A 132 7.34 -11.31 2.80
N LYS A 133 7.17 -11.11 4.10
CA LYS A 133 7.47 -12.16 5.11
C LYS A 133 6.60 -13.40 4.98
N GLY A 134 5.38 -13.24 4.53
CA GLY A 134 4.50 -14.35 4.19
C GLY A 134 4.99 -15.15 2.98
N LEU A 135 5.69 -14.51 2.03
CA LEU A 135 6.32 -15.17 0.88
C LEU A 135 7.66 -15.80 1.26
N ASP A 136 8.56 -15.04 1.88
CA ASP A 136 9.83 -15.53 2.44
C ASP A 136 10.09 -14.86 3.80
N PRO A 137 10.28 -15.65 4.89
CA PRO A 137 10.54 -15.10 6.22
C PRO A 137 11.81 -14.23 6.33
N LYS A 138 12.76 -14.35 5.39
CA LYS A 138 13.98 -13.52 5.34
C LYS A 138 13.75 -12.17 4.70
N ALA A 139 12.65 -12.01 3.94
CA ALA A 139 12.35 -10.76 3.26
C ALA A 139 12.16 -9.63 4.27
N ALA A 140 12.74 -8.49 3.99
CA ALA A 140 12.61 -7.27 4.77
C ALA A 140 12.17 -6.11 3.87
N TYR A 141 11.29 -5.26 4.41
CA TYR A 141 10.86 -4.04 3.76
C TYR A 141 11.04 -2.84 4.68
N LYS A 142 11.48 -1.72 4.12
CA LYS A 142 11.60 -0.47 4.85
C LYS A 142 11.15 0.70 3.97
N LEU A 143 10.22 1.50 4.46
CA LEU A 143 9.89 2.80 3.87
C LEU A 143 11.00 3.79 4.26
N THR A 144 11.72 4.33 3.28
CA THR A 144 12.88 5.20 3.47
C THR A 144 12.54 6.67 3.31
N LYS A 145 11.51 6.97 2.49
CA LYS A 145 10.95 8.32 2.33
C LYS A 145 9.43 8.26 2.37
N SER A 146 8.81 9.32 2.87
CA SER A 146 7.37 9.43 3.00
C SER A 146 6.90 10.86 2.78
N MET A 147 5.99 11.07 1.82
CA MET A 147 5.38 12.38 1.57
C MET A 147 4.70 12.98 2.81
N PRO A 148 3.96 12.22 3.64
CA PRO A 148 3.46 12.74 4.91
C PRO A 148 4.54 13.16 5.92
N ALA A 149 5.78 12.68 5.76
CA ALA A 149 6.91 13.13 6.57
C ALA A 149 7.67 14.33 5.97
N GLY A 150 7.18 14.88 4.83
CA GLY A 150 7.76 16.03 4.17
C GLY A 150 8.68 15.72 2.99
N ASP A 151 8.83 14.45 2.62
CA ASP A 151 9.59 14.06 1.43
C ASP A 151 8.80 14.37 0.14
N LYS A 152 9.51 14.52 -0.98
CA LYS A 152 8.87 14.74 -2.29
C LYS A 152 8.16 13.52 -2.86
N ILE A 153 8.60 12.33 -2.47
CA ILE A 153 8.07 11.03 -2.90
C ILE A 153 8.07 10.07 -1.71
N CYS A 154 7.27 9.02 -1.79
CA CYS A 154 7.46 7.84 -0.96
C CYS A 154 8.45 6.89 -1.64
N GLU A 155 9.33 6.25 -0.86
CA GLU A 155 10.33 5.30 -1.35
C GLU A 155 10.47 4.14 -0.39
N GLY A 156 10.49 2.92 -0.93
CA GLY A 156 10.70 1.71 -0.16
C GLY A 156 11.91 0.92 -0.64
N ILE A 157 12.55 0.23 0.28
CA ILE A 157 13.64 -0.72 0.01
C ILE A 157 13.22 -2.10 0.47
N THR A 158 13.28 -3.07 -0.45
CA THR A 158 13.07 -4.49 -0.18
C THR A 158 14.41 -5.23 -0.29
N SER A 159 14.66 -6.17 0.61
CA SER A 159 15.83 -7.08 0.59
C SER A 159 15.41 -8.49 1.03
N ILE A 160 16.28 -9.49 0.71
CA ILE A 160 16.07 -10.90 1.07
C ILE A 160 17.38 -11.51 1.57
#